data_720138f70d4dd1b817addd147da3fded
#
_entry.id   720138f70d4dd1b817addd147da3fded
#
_cell.length_a   1.000
_cell.length_b   1.000
_cell.length_c   1.000
_cell.angle_alpha   90.00
_cell.angle_beta   90.00
_cell.angle_gamma   90.00
#
_symmetry.space_group_name_H-M   'P 1'
#
loop_
_entity.id
_entity.type
_entity.pdbx_description
1 polymer ?
#
loop_
_entity_poly.entity_id
_entity_poly.type
_entity_poly.pdbx_seq_one_letter_code
_entity_poly.pdbx_strand_id
1 'polypeptide(L)'
;MKCCLLMASVTAQISHADNGYVVNEVSEGIFFHEGVHEDANEENQGKIANVGFIIGNDCIAVIDTGGSYLEGKSLLASIRKQSDLPICYVINTHVHPDHILGNAAFKEPQTTFVGSAKLPAAMAARSSFYETRFKEILGDAYGNAEFIAPTRLVSIGEPQNIDLGDRKLTLMAFPTAHTDNDLVVLDNNTKTMWTGDLLFVERIPALDGSINGWLDAIEQLKDMDIATVIPGHGPVLHQDWKAALEKEKNYFILIRQQVREIINDMGTINQATENVGVSEENKWLLFEEYHKRNVTSAFTELEWE
;
A
#
# COMPACT_ATOMS: atom_id res chain seq x y z
N MET A 1 55.69 -33.12 25.87
CA MET A 1 54.54 -33.31 24.96
C MET A 1 53.41 -32.42 25.45
N LYS A 2 53.18 -31.30 24.77
CA LYS A 2 52.04 -30.40 25.06
C LYS A 2 50.97 -30.70 24.01
N CYS A 3 49.81 -31.17 24.47
CA CYS A 3 48.65 -31.45 23.62
C CYS A 3 47.88 -30.14 23.48
N CYS A 4 47.84 -29.57 22.27
CA CYS A 4 46.94 -28.42 21.93
C CYS A 4 45.59 -28.99 21.53
N LEU A 5 44.56 -28.77 22.35
CA LEU A 5 43.18 -28.94 21.95
C LEU A 5 42.77 -27.72 21.07
N LEU A 6 42.50 -27.98 19.78
CA LEU A 6 41.77 -27.05 18.93
C LEU A 6 40.25 -27.15 19.25
N MET A 7 39.72 -26.09 19.84
CA MET A 7 38.25 -25.94 19.88
C MET A 7 37.77 -25.40 18.54
N ALA A 8 37.06 -26.22 17.78
CA ALA A 8 36.32 -25.78 16.60
C ALA A 8 35.01 -25.13 17.05
N SER A 9 34.90 -23.81 16.84
CA SER A 9 33.63 -23.09 17.01
C SER A 9 32.71 -23.43 15.86
N VAL A 10 31.67 -24.19 16.14
CA VAL A 10 30.53 -24.40 15.21
C VAL A 10 29.64 -23.15 15.27
N THR A 11 29.77 -22.28 14.30
CA THR A 11 28.77 -21.23 14.06
C THR A 11 27.53 -21.89 13.47
N ALA A 12 26.47 -21.95 14.26
CA ALA A 12 25.16 -22.36 13.75
C ALA A 12 24.69 -21.30 12.74
N GLN A 13 24.72 -21.66 11.46
CA GLN A 13 23.99 -20.91 10.45
C GLN A 13 22.49 -21.16 10.70
N ILE A 14 21.80 -20.14 11.18
CA ILE A 14 20.35 -20.12 11.20
C ILE A 14 19.92 -20.04 9.73
N SER A 15 19.59 -21.17 9.11
CA SER A 15 18.90 -21.19 7.84
C SER A 15 17.49 -20.63 8.09
N HIS A 16 17.25 -19.39 7.67
CA HIS A 16 15.89 -18.90 7.55
C HIS A 16 15.22 -19.77 6.49
N ALA A 17 14.29 -20.60 6.92
CA ALA A 17 13.42 -21.33 6.00
C ALA A 17 12.78 -20.31 5.05
N ASP A 18 12.79 -20.64 3.75
CA ASP A 18 12.08 -19.88 2.72
C ASP A 18 10.58 -20.00 3.05
N ASN A 19 10.02 -18.97 3.68
CA ASN A 19 8.65 -18.97 4.21
C ASN A 19 7.59 -18.85 3.09
N GLY A 20 7.93 -19.21 1.85
CA GLY A 20 6.99 -19.14 0.73
C GLY A 20 6.63 -17.72 0.30
N TYR A 21 7.40 -16.70 0.68
CA TYR A 21 7.20 -15.32 0.21
C TYR A 21 7.60 -15.22 -1.27
N VAL A 22 6.60 -15.12 -2.12
CA VAL A 22 6.77 -15.12 -3.57
C VAL A 22 6.69 -13.70 -4.10
N VAL A 23 7.64 -13.31 -4.94
CA VAL A 23 7.58 -12.12 -5.77
C VAL A 23 7.55 -12.54 -7.23
N ASN A 24 6.69 -11.89 -8.02
CA ASN A 24 6.54 -12.14 -9.45
C ASN A 24 7.02 -10.95 -10.25
N GLU A 25 7.72 -11.18 -11.35
CA GLU A 25 8.05 -10.12 -12.31
C GLU A 25 6.82 -9.86 -13.20
N VAL A 26 6.35 -8.61 -13.23
CA VAL A 26 5.14 -8.22 -13.98
C VAL A 26 5.45 -7.37 -15.21
N SER A 27 6.58 -6.71 -15.18
CA SER A 27 7.18 -5.97 -16.29
C SER A 27 8.69 -6.03 -16.11
N GLU A 28 9.46 -5.75 -17.16
CA GLU A 28 10.92 -5.80 -17.08
C GLU A 28 11.47 -5.07 -15.86
N GLY A 29 12.11 -5.81 -14.94
CA GLY A 29 12.72 -5.30 -13.71
C GLY A 29 11.72 -4.78 -12.66
N ILE A 30 10.43 -5.07 -12.77
CA ILE A 30 9.39 -4.74 -11.79
C ILE A 30 8.86 -6.01 -11.18
N PHE A 31 9.03 -6.14 -9.87
CA PHE A 31 8.66 -7.30 -9.09
C PHE A 31 7.67 -6.91 -8.00
N PHE A 32 6.65 -7.75 -7.78
CA PHE A 32 5.68 -7.52 -6.71
C PHE A 32 5.33 -8.81 -5.97
N HIS A 33 4.93 -8.65 -4.73
CA HIS A 33 4.24 -9.64 -3.90
C HIS A 33 2.77 -9.29 -3.86
N GLU A 34 1.92 -10.26 -4.14
CA GLU A 34 0.47 -10.09 -4.05
C GLU A 34 0.00 -10.39 -2.64
N GLY A 35 -0.63 -9.41 -1.99
CA GLY A 35 -1.21 -9.55 -0.67
C GLY A 35 -2.48 -10.43 -0.68
N VAL A 36 -2.76 -11.10 0.45
CA VAL A 36 -3.98 -11.92 0.59
C VAL A 36 -5.20 -11.05 0.88
N HIS A 37 -6.37 -11.48 0.42
CA HIS A 37 -7.65 -10.81 0.70
C HIS A 37 -8.18 -11.18 2.09
N GLU A 38 -7.51 -10.69 3.12
CA GLU A 38 -7.85 -10.91 4.54
C GLU A 38 -7.58 -9.64 5.34
N ASP A 39 -8.09 -9.58 6.57
CA ASP A 39 -7.57 -8.64 7.57
C ASP A 39 -6.23 -9.12 8.11
N ALA A 40 -5.37 -8.17 8.51
CA ALA A 40 -4.07 -8.49 9.10
C ALA A 40 -4.23 -9.33 10.39
N ASN A 41 -3.43 -10.37 10.52
CA ASN A 41 -3.40 -11.25 11.68
C ASN A 41 -2.02 -11.92 11.85
N GLU A 42 -1.82 -12.71 12.91
CA GLU A 42 -0.56 -13.42 13.17
C GLU A 42 -0.22 -14.45 12.08
N GLU A 43 -1.22 -15.11 11.47
CA GLU A 43 -1.01 -16.18 10.49
C GLU A 43 -0.50 -15.59 9.16
N ASN A 44 -1.19 -14.56 8.62
CA ASN A 44 -0.76 -13.88 7.41
C ASN A 44 0.38 -12.88 7.65
N GLN A 45 0.74 -12.59 8.91
CA GLN A 45 1.83 -11.70 9.31
C GLN A 45 1.70 -10.28 8.74
N GLY A 46 0.47 -9.83 8.43
CA GLY A 46 0.20 -8.55 7.82
C GLY A 46 0.39 -8.48 6.30
N LYS A 47 0.64 -9.61 5.61
CA LYS A 47 0.88 -9.68 4.15
C LYS A 47 -0.43 -9.54 3.36
N ILE A 48 -1.10 -8.41 3.50
CA ILE A 48 -2.42 -8.16 2.92
C ILE A 48 -2.42 -7.11 1.80
N ALA A 49 -1.36 -6.32 1.66
CA ALA A 49 -1.18 -5.34 0.60
C ALA A 49 -0.19 -5.81 -0.48
N ASN A 50 -0.30 -5.25 -1.66
CA ASN A 50 0.67 -5.43 -2.72
C ASN A 50 1.89 -4.55 -2.45
N VAL A 51 3.06 -5.14 -2.38
CA VAL A 51 4.33 -4.47 -2.17
C VAL A 51 5.37 -5.00 -3.14
N GLY A 52 6.41 -4.22 -3.44
CA GLY A 52 7.44 -4.74 -4.33
C GLY A 52 8.58 -3.79 -4.61
N PHE A 53 9.24 -3.96 -5.76
CA PHE A 53 10.42 -3.17 -6.08
C PHE A 53 10.66 -3.04 -7.58
N ILE A 54 11.41 -2.01 -7.93
CA ILE A 54 11.81 -1.68 -9.29
C ILE A 54 13.35 -1.64 -9.34
N ILE A 55 13.93 -2.43 -10.24
CA ILE A 55 15.38 -2.50 -10.46
C ILE A 55 15.75 -1.57 -11.62
N GLY A 56 16.63 -0.60 -11.37
CA GLY A 56 17.30 0.19 -12.39
C GLY A 56 18.73 -0.31 -12.65
N ASN A 57 19.53 0.47 -13.38
CA ASN A 57 20.92 0.12 -13.64
C ASN A 57 21.85 0.43 -12.48
N ASP A 58 21.54 1.45 -11.67
CA ASP A 58 22.40 1.93 -10.59
C ASP A 58 21.86 1.54 -9.21
N CYS A 59 20.54 1.48 -9.03
CA CYS A 59 19.93 1.15 -7.77
C CYS A 59 18.46 0.69 -7.86
N ILE A 60 17.90 0.33 -6.71
CA ILE A 60 16.56 -0.23 -6.55
C ILE A 60 15.68 0.79 -5.80
N ALA A 61 14.43 0.92 -6.24
CA ALA A 61 13.34 1.54 -5.49
C ALA A 61 12.39 0.45 -4.96
N VAL A 62 12.07 0.48 -3.68
CA VAL A 62 11.05 -0.35 -3.04
C VAL A 62 9.77 0.45 -2.97
N ILE A 63 8.64 -0.15 -3.37
CA ILE A 63 7.31 0.46 -3.32
C ILE A 63 6.51 -0.24 -2.23
N ASP A 64 6.24 0.47 -1.16
CA ASP A 64 5.72 -0.03 0.09
C ASP A 64 6.54 -1.19 0.68
N THR A 65 6.33 -1.52 1.92
CA THR A 65 7.23 -2.45 2.63
C THR A 65 6.51 -3.56 3.36
N GLY A 66 5.17 -3.53 3.33
CA GLY A 66 4.31 -4.53 3.95
C GLY A 66 3.84 -4.20 5.35
N GLY A 67 2.93 -5.02 5.83
CA GLY A 67 2.18 -4.84 7.06
C GLY A 67 2.89 -5.31 8.33
N SER A 68 4.16 -5.74 8.23
CA SER A 68 4.96 -6.10 9.39
C SER A 68 6.47 -5.99 9.13
N TYR A 69 7.26 -5.93 10.21
CA TYR A 69 8.71 -6.01 10.09
C TYR A 69 9.17 -7.33 9.44
N LEU A 70 8.51 -8.45 9.76
CA LEU A 70 8.84 -9.74 9.16
C LEU A 70 8.55 -9.77 7.67
N GLU A 71 7.47 -9.15 7.22
CA GLU A 71 7.19 -9.01 5.78
C GLU A 71 8.26 -8.17 5.10
N GLY A 72 8.61 -7.00 5.65
CA GLY A 72 9.70 -6.18 5.12
C GLY A 72 11.03 -6.94 5.01
N LYS A 73 11.35 -7.81 5.98
CA LYS A 73 12.52 -8.70 5.92
C LYS A 73 12.41 -9.75 4.79
N SER A 74 11.21 -10.28 4.56
CA SER A 74 10.95 -11.25 3.49
C SER A 74 11.08 -10.59 2.11
N LEU A 75 10.55 -9.38 1.97
CA LEU A 75 10.69 -8.57 0.76
C LEU A 75 12.17 -8.25 0.49
N LEU A 76 12.93 -7.79 1.51
CA LEU A 76 14.36 -7.51 1.40
C LEU A 76 15.14 -8.76 0.96
N ALA A 77 14.84 -9.93 1.54
CA ALA A 77 15.46 -11.18 1.14
C ALA A 77 15.14 -11.55 -0.32
N SER A 78 13.92 -11.27 -0.78
CA SER A 78 13.53 -11.49 -2.18
C SER A 78 14.23 -10.52 -3.13
N ILE A 79 14.41 -9.25 -2.76
CA ILE A 79 15.20 -8.29 -3.52
C ILE A 79 16.64 -8.80 -3.70
N ARG A 80 17.27 -9.30 -2.61
CA ARG A 80 18.65 -9.78 -2.66
C ARG A 80 18.85 -11.07 -3.46
N LYS A 81 17.76 -11.84 -3.72
CA LYS A 81 17.79 -12.95 -4.68
C LYS A 81 17.82 -12.46 -6.15
N GLN A 82 17.31 -11.25 -6.43
CA GLN A 82 17.23 -10.69 -7.77
C GLN A 82 18.41 -9.77 -8.09
N SER A 83 18.93 -9.01 -7.11
CA SER A 83 19.95 -8.01 -7.34
C SER A 83 20.75 -7.65 -6.08
N ASP A 84 22.06 -7.42 -6.26
CA ASP A 84 22.98 -6.89 -5.25
C ASP A 84 23.08 -5.36 -5.27
N LEU A 85 22.37 -4.67 -6.16
CA LEU A 85 22.37 -3.21 -6.26
C LEU A 85 21.89 -2.57 -4.94
N PRO A 86 22.36 -1.36 -4.62
CA PRO A 86 21.92 -0.64 -3.43
C PRO A 86 20.42 -0.30 -3.53
N ILE A 87 19.72 -0.35 -2.40
CA ILE A 87 18.37 0.18 -2.28
C ILE A 87 18.50 1.69 -1.99
N CYS A 88 18.22 2.52 -3.01
CA CYS A 88 18.32 3.96 -2.89
C CYS A 88 17.06 4.59 -2.30
N TYR A 89 15.91 4.00 -2.60
CA TYR A 89 14.63 4.59 -2.25
C TYR A 89 13.68 3.55 -1.67
N VAL A 90 12.95 3.96 -0.63
CA VAL A 90 11.71 3.34 -0.17
C VAL A 90 10.62 4.37 -0.37
N ILE A 91 9.63 4.06 -1.19
CA ILE A 91 8.54 4.96 -1.56
C ILE A 91 7.28 4.44 -0.90
N ASN A 92 6.75 5.16 0.08
CA ASN A 92 5.49 4.82 0.71
C ASN A 92 4.35 5.52 0.00
N THR A 93 3.37 4.73 -0.45
CA THR A 93 2.20 5.24 -1.15
C THR A 93 1.27 6.04 -0.24
N HIS A 94 1.09 5.61 1.00
CA HIS A 94 0.29 6.29 2.02
C HIS A 94 0.57 5.75 3.44
N VAL A 95 -0.22 6.17 4.44
CA VAL A 95 0.08 5.97 5.87
C VAL A 95 -0.40 4.64 6.45
N HIS A 96 -1.16 3.82 5.74
CA HIS A 96 -1.74 2.62 6.34
C HIS A 96 -0.68 1.58 6.71
N PRO A 97 -0.89 0.84 7.82
CA PRO A 97 0.09 -0.06 8.39
C PRO A 97 0.56 -1.17 7.45
N ASP A 98 -0.32 -1.72 6.65
CA ASP A 98 -0.03 -2.78 5.68
C ASP A 98 0.90 -2.34 4.53
N HIS A 99 1.17 -1.04 4.41
CA HIS A 99 2.11 -0.46 3.45
C HIS A 99 3.44 -0.03 4.07
N ILE A 100 3.49 0.29 5.38
CA ILE A 100 4.63 0.99 5.98
C ILE A 100 5.31 0.29 7.16
N LEU A 101 4.70 -0.73 7.78
CA LEU A 101 5.27 -1.36 8.98
C LEU A 101 6.56 -2.14 8.71
N GLY A 102 6.84 -2.51 7.46
CA GLY A 102 8.10 -3.10 7.05
C GLY A 102 9.25 -2.12 6.86
N ASN A 103 9.05 -0.81 6.94
CA ASN A 103 10.05 0.23 6.67
C ASN A 103 11.37 0.02 7.40
N ALA A 104 11.33 -0.44 8.64
CA ALA A 104 12.53 -0.66 9.45
C ALA A 104 13.49 -1.71 8.87
N ALA A 105 13.02 -2.64 8.05
CA ALA A 105 13.87 -3.62 7.35
C ALA A 105 14.79 -2.98 6.30
N PHE A 106 14.46 -1.77 5.85
CA PHE A 106 15.18 -1.03 4.79
C PHE A 106 15.91 0.19 5.31
N LYS A 107 16.02 0.36 6.64
CA LYS A 107 16.66 1.51 7.29
C LYS A 107 18.18 1.42 7.20
N GLU A 108 18.74 1.87 6.09
CA GLU A 108 20.17 1.95 5.82
C GLU A 108 20.59 3.41 5.57
N PRO A 109 21.86 3.80 5.85
CA PRO A 109 22.32 5.19 5.70
C PRO A 109 22.13 5.79 4.30
N GLN A 110 22.17 4.94 3.26
CA GLN A 110 22.02 5.36 1.85
C GLN A 110 20.57 5.36 1.39
N THR A 111 19.64 4.80 2.15
CA THR A 111 18.23 4.67 1.75
C THR A 111 17.47 5.96 2.04
N THR A 112 16.85 6.53 1.02
CA THR A 112 15.98 7.71 1.14
C THR A 112 14.52 7.27 1.17
N PHE A 113 13.83 7.60 2.25
CA PHE A 113 12.38 7.41 2.35
C PHE A 113 11.65 8.55 1.65
N VAL A 114 10.69 8.19 0.80
CA VAL A 114 9.93 9.11 -0.06
C VAL A 114 8.44 8.93 0.22
N GLY A 115 7.66 10.00 0.18
CA GLY A 115 6.21 9.95 0.33
C GLY A 115 5.56 11.29 0.04
N SER A 116 4.24 11.34 0.12
CA SER A 116 3.49 12.58 0.04
C SER A 116 3.96 13.58 1.10
N ALA A 117 3.93 14.88 0.77
CA ALA A 117 4.27 15.95 1.72
C ALA A 117 3.40 15.95 2.99
N LYS A 118 2.24 15.31 2.95
CA LYS A 118 1.36 15.15 4.12
C LYS A 118 1.65 13.89 4.96
N LEU A 119 2.38 12.92 4.41
CA LEU A 119 2.65 11.64 5.06
C LEU A 119 3.33 11.76 6.44
N PRO A 120 4.33 12.65 6.68
CA PRO A 120 4.92 12.81 8.01
C PRO A 120 3.93 13.21 9.09
N ALA A 121 3.01 14.12 8.78
CA ALA A 121 1.97 14.54 9.72
C ALA A 121 0.94 13.43 9.98
N ALA A 122 0.55 12.69 8.94
CA ALA A 122 -0.33 11.55 9.05
C ALA A 122 0.28 10.43 9.92
N MET A 123 1.56 10.11 9.72
CA MET A 123 2.31 9.17 10.58
C MET A 123 2.35 9.63 12.03
N ALA A 124 2.70 10.90 12.28
CA ALA A 124 2.75 11.45 13.63
C ALA A 124 1.41 11.37 14.37
N ALA A 125 0.31 11.59 13.65
CA ALA A 125 -1.05 11.54 14.22
C ALA A 125 -1.51 10.11 14.56
N ARG A 126 -1.08 9.10 13.78
CA ARG A 126 -1.61 7.72 13.85
C ARG A 126 -0.66 6.70 14.47
N SER A 127 0.65 6.98 14.55
CA SER A 127 1.68 6.00 14.94
C SER A 127 1.42 5.33 16.28
N SER A 128 1.05 6.08 17.33
CA SER A 128 0.80 5.52 18.65
C SER A 128 -0.39 4.54 18.67
N PHE A 129 -1.46 4.87 17.95
CA PHE A 129 -2.63 3.99 17.80
C PHE A 129 -2.26 2.74 16.99
N TYR A 130 -1.58 2.90 15.85
CA TYR A 130 -1.16 1.78 15.01
C TYR A 130 -0.16 0.88 15.74
N GLU A 131 0.82 1.44 16.45
CA GLU A 131 1.78 0.67 17.22
C GLU A 131 1.08 -0.24 18.24
N THR A 132 0.18 0.33 19.04
CA THR A 132 -0.56 -0.43 20.05
C THR A 132 -1.40 -1.53 19.41
N ARG A 133 -2.18 -1.17 18.38
CA ARG A 133 -3.13 -2.08 17.76
C ARG A 133 -2.44 -3.20 16.98
N PHE A 134 -1.42 -2.87 16.20
CA PHE A 134 -0.75 -3.85 15.34
C PHE A 134 0.24 -4.75 16.09
N LYS A 135 0.78 -4.33 17.23
CA LYS A 135 1.46 -5.24 18.16
C LYS A 135 0.54 -6.35 18.68
N GLU A 136 -0.72 -6.00 18.98
CA GLU A 136 -1.73 -6.98 19.41
C GLU A 136 -2.14 -7.92 18.26
N ILE A 137 -2.37 -7.37 17.05
CA ILE A 137 -2.86 -8.12 15.89
C ILE A 137 -1.79 -9.07 15.34
N LEU A 138 -0.53 -8.64 15.27
CA LEU A 138 0.54 -9.31 14.57
C LEU A 138 1.45 -10.15 15.47
N GLY A 139 1.36 -9.97 16.80
CA GLY A 139 2.25 -10.66 17.73
C GLY A 139 3.72 -10.50 17.36
N ASP A 140 4.44 -11.62 17.25
CA ASP A 140 5.88 -11.63 16.92
C ASP A 140 6.20 -11.08 15.52
N ALA A 141 5.25 -11.09 14.58
CA ALA A 141 5.47 -10.56 13.23
C ALA A 141 5.64 -9.04 13.21
N TYR A 142 5.05 -8.31 14.18
CA TYR A 142 5.29 -6.88 14.33
C TYR A 142 6.79 -6.57 14.46
N GLY A 143 7.52 -7.38 15.23
CA GLY A 143 8.97 -7.33 15.36
C GLY A 143 9.48 -5.93 15.75
N ASN A 144 10.47 -5.45 14.98
CA ASN A 144 11.09 -4.14 15.15
C ASN A 144 10.48 -3.09 14.20
N ALA A 145 9.16 -3.12 13.95
CA ALA A 145 8.52 -2.11 13.12
C ALA A 145 8.71 -0.69 13.68
N GLU A 146 9.04 0.24 12.79
CA GLU A 146 9.22 1.66 13.12
C GLU A 146 8.47 2.51 12.09
N PHE A 147 7.81 3.57 12.56
CA PHE A 147 7.23 4.60 11.69
C PHE A 147 8.33 5.56 11.23
N ILE A 148 8.88 5.33 10.05
CA ILE A 148 9.97 6.12 9.48
C ILE A 148 9.36 7.16 8.54
N ALA A 149 9.37 8.43 8.99
CA ALA A 149 8.87 9.53 8.18
C ALA A 149 9.75 9.74 6.93
N PRO A 150 9.15 9.98 5.75
CA PRO A 150 9.92 10.28 4.55
C PRO A 150 10.70 11.59 4.71
N THR A 151 11.91 11.61 4.14
CA THR A 151 12.79 12.80 4.08
C THR A 151 12.71 13.49 2.72
N ARG A 152 12.26 12.79 1.68
CA ARG A 152 11.97 13.36 0.37
C ARG A 152 10.45 13.40 0.19
N LEU A 153 9.91 14.60 0.00
CA LEU A 153 8.47 14.87 0.01
C LEU A 153 7.97 15.25 -1.37
N VAL A 154 6.84 14.68 -1.77
CA VAL A 154 6.16 14.98 -3.04
C VAL A 154 4.91 15.80 -2.73
N SER A 155 4.84 17.04 -3.25
CA SER A 155 3.68 17.92 -3.08
C SER A 155 2.59 17.60 -4.10
N ILE A 156 1.33 17.84 -3.74
CA ILE A 156 0.20 17.75 -4.66
C ILE A 156 0.38 18.77 -5.79
N GLY A 157 0.19 18.32 -7.04
CA GLY A 157 0.35 19.16 -8.23
C GLY A 157 1.80 19.39 -8.66
N GLU A 158 2.80 18.86 -7.93
CA GLU A 158 4.23 18.98 -8.24
C GLU A 158 4.87 17.60 -8.41
N PRO A 159 4.64 16.89 -9.53
CA PRO A 159 5.25 15.58 -9.78
C PRO A 159 6.77 15.64 -9.70
N GLN A 160 7.37 14.62 -9.10
CA GLN A 160 8.83 14.50 -8.99
C GLN A 160 9.34 13.28 -9.74
N ASN A 161 10.55 13.38 -10.28
CA ASN A 161 11.22 12.26 -10.91
C ASN A 161 12.34 11.71 -10.04
N ILE A 162 12.46 10.39 -10.01
CA ILE A 162 13.59 9.63 -9.46
C ILE A 162 14.24 8.89 -10.62
N ASP A 163 15.58 8.93 -10.70
CA ASP A 163 16.36 8.17 -11.67
C ASP A 163 17.06 7.01 -10.93
N LEU A 164 16.89 5.79 -11.43
CA LEU A 164 17.50 4.57 -10.90
C LEU A 164 18.69 4.09 -11.75
N GLY A 165 19.22 4.97 -12.63
CA GLY A 165 20.19 4.63 -13.68
C GLY A 165 19.47 4.24 -14.97
N ASP A 166 19.34 5.20 -15.89
CA ASP A 166 18.61 5.07 -17.17
C ASP A 166 17.14 4.58 -17.04
N ARG A 167 16.59 4.60 -15.82
CA ARG A 167 15.20 4.25 -15.51
C ARG A 167 14.58 5.31 -14.62
N LYS A 168 13.59 6.01 -15.17
CA LYS A 168 12.94 7.13 -14.48
C LYS A 168 11.57 6.73 -13.94
N LEU A 169 11.36 7.04 -12.66
CA LEU A 169 10.07 6.95 -12.00
C LEU A 169 9.49 8.33 -11.84
N THR A 170 8.21 8.51 -12.17
CA THR A 170 7.45 9.72 -11.87
C THR A 170 6.57 9.46 -10.64
N LEU A 171 6.71 10.30 -9.62
CA LEU A 171 5.96 10.26 -8.37
C LEU A 171 4.93 11.38 -8.36
N MET A 172 3.67 11.06 -8.05
CA MET A 172 2.57 12.02 -8.04
C MET A 172 1.75 11.87 -6.77
N ALA A 173 1.70 12.92 -5.95
CA ALA A 173 0.82 12.99 -4.79
C ALA A 173 -0.57 13.47 -5.19
N PHE A 174 -1.60 12.84 -4.63
CA PHE A 174 -3.00 13.15 -4.89
C PHE A 174 -3.61 14.02 -3.77
N PRO A 175 -4.66 14.80 -4.08
CA PRO A 175 -5.55 15.34 -3.06
C PRO A 175 -6.16 14.23 -2.21
N THR A 176 -6.77 14.59 -1.08
CA THR A 176 -7.44 13.62 -0.19
C THR A 176 -8.41 12.75 -0.97
N ALA A 177 -8.15 11.44 -1.00
CA ALA A 177 -8.93 10.43 -1.71
C ALA A 177 -9.11 9.19 -0.83
N HIS A 178 -8.31 8.12 -0.99
CA HIS A 178 -8.29 7.00 -0.04
C HIS A 178 -7.85 7.46 1.35
N THR A 179 -6.76 8.23 1.41
CA THR A 179 -6.31 8.97 2.61
C THR A 179 -6.07 10.44 2.25
N ASP A 180 -5.52 11.22 3.18
CA ASP A 180 -5.09 12.59 2.92
C ASP A 180 -3.65 12.69 2.37
N ASN A 181 -2.99 11.56 2.13
CA ASN A 181 -1.56 11.52 1.79
C ASN A 181 -1.19 10.52 0.69
N ASP A 182 -2.10 10.24 -0.22
CA ASP A 182 -1.94 9.25 -1.30
C ASP A 182 -0.89 9.68 -2.33
N LEU A 183 -0.08 8.72 -2.80
CA LEU A 183 0.97 8.89 -3.79
C LEU A 183 1.01 7.69 -4.73
N VAL A 184 1.12 7.95 -6.03
CA VAL A 184 1.31 6.92 -7.06
C VAL A 184 2.71 6.98 -7.64
N VAL A 185 3.18 5.84 -8.17
CA VAL A 185 4.50 5.71 -8.79
C VAL A 185 4.34 5.16 -10.20
N LEU A 186 4.77 5.92 -11.19
CA LEU A 186 4.80 5.50 -12.59
C LEU A 186 6.23 5.19 -13.03
N ASP A 187 6.49 3.96 -13.45
CA ASP A 187 7.69 3.63 -14.22
C ASP A 187 7.52 4.07 -15.68
N ASN A 188 8.32 5.05 -16.10
CA ASN A 188 8.19 5.65 -17.41
C ASN A 188 8.62 4.72 -18.56
N ASN A 189 9.48 3.72 -18.27
CA ASN A 189 10.02 2.81 -19.27
C ASN A 189 8.98 1.78 -19.70
N THR A 190 8.29 1.14 -18.75
CA THR A 190 7.32 0.08 -19.02
C THR A 190 5.87 0.58 -18.99
N LYS A 191 5.63 1.84 -18.58
CA LYS A 191 4.29 2.38 -18.30
C LYS A 191 3.55 1.58 -17.24
N THR A 192 4.27 1.06 -16.26
CA THR A 192 3.69 0.36 -15.11
C THR A 192 3.46 1.36 -13.98
N MET A 193 2.23 1.40 -13.47
CA MET A 193 1.83 2.27 -12.37
C MET A 193 1.53 1.47 -11.10
N TRP A 194 2.09 1.89 -9.99
CA TRP A 194 1.69 1.52 -8.64
C TRP A 194 0.70 2.57 -8.14
N THR A 195 -0.53 2.17 -7.92
CA THR A 195 -1.58 3.10 -7.48
C THR A 195 -1.67 3.23 -5.97
N GLY A 196 -1.00 2.33 -5.22
CA GLY A 196 -1.38 2.15 -3.82
C GLY A 196 -2.89 1.92 -3.73
N ASP A 197 -3.48 2.36 -2.66
CA ASP A 197 -4.89 2.15 -2.33
C ASP A 197 -5.84 3.13 -3.04
N LEU A 198 -5.37 3.81 -4.10
CA LEU A 198 -6.27 4.49 -5.04
C LEU A 198 -6.97 3.51 -6.00
N LEU A 199 -6.62 2.21 -5.95
CA LEU A 199 -7.33 1.14 -6.64
C LEU A 199 -7.30 -0.14 -5.81
N PHE A 200 -8.48 -0.70 -5.59
CA PHE A 200 -8.72 -2.03 -5.07
C PHE A 200 -9.32 -2.93 -6.14
N VAL A 201 -8.82 -4.16 -6.25
CA VAL A 201 -9.32 -5.13 -7.22
C VAL A 201 -9.83 -6.36 -6.47
N GLU A 202 -11.06 -6.83 -6.80
CA GLU A 202 -11.78 -7.91 -6.13
C GLU A 202 -12.20 -7.60 -4.69
N ARG A 203 -11.29 -7.10 -3.86
CA ARG A 203 -11.57 -6.62 -2.50
C ARG A 203 -12.28 -5.26 -2.55
N ILE A 204 -13.21 -5.04 -1.60
CA ILE A 204 -13.89 -3.74 -1.45
C ILE A 204 -12.88 -2.64 -1.10
N PRO A 205 -12.98 -1.44 -1.69
CA PRO A 205 -12.13 -0.31 -1.29
C PRO A 205 -12.40 0.11 0.17
N ALA A 206 -11.41 0.68 0.84
CA ALA A 206 -11.49 1.21 2.20
C ALA A 206 -11.42 2.74 2.18
N LEU A 207 -12.52 3.43 2.53
CA LEU A 207 -12.62 4.89 2.50
C LEU A 207 -12.21 5.50 3.85
N ASP A 208 -10.97 6.03 3.92
CA ASP A 208 -10.44 6.75 5.11
C ASP A 208 -10.19 8.26 4.83
N GLY A 209 -10.50 8.73 3.64
CA GLY A 209 -10.28 10.11 3.21
C GLY A 209 -11.56 10.80 2.76
N SER A 210 -11.73 10.97 1.44
CA SER A 210 -12.86 11.68 0.82
C SER A 210 -13.44 10.90 -0.33
N ILE A 211 -14.75 10.63 -0.28
CA ILE A 211 -15.45 9.97 -1.38
C ILE A 211 -15.47 10.84 -2.65
N ASN A 212 -15.64 12.15 -2.51
CA ASN A 212 -15.61 13.08 -3.63
C ASN A 212 -14.21 13.17 -4.23
N GLY A 213 -13.19 13.33 -3.38
CA GLY A 213 -11.79 13.38 -3.83
C GLY A 213 -11.32 12.08 -4.47
N TRP A 214 -11.81 10.93 -4.01
CA TRP A 214 -11.46 9.65 -4.64
C TRP A 214 -12.10 9.50 -6.02
N LEU A 215 -13.34 9.93 -6.20
CA LEU A 215 -13.97 9.99 -7.52
C LEU A 215 -13.20 10.88 -8.50
N ASP A 216 -12.68 12.03 -8.02
CA ASP A 216 -11.83 12.91 -8.82
C ASP A 216 -10.47 12.27 -9.14
N ALA A 217 -9.87 11.54 -8.18
CA ALA A 217 -8.61 10.81 -8.38
C ALA A 217 -8.76 9.71 -9.45
N ILE A 218 -9.87 8.96 -9.44
CA ILE A 218 -10.17 7.94 -10.46
C ILE A 218 -10.21 8.55 -11.86
N GLU A 219 -10.84 9.72 -12.05
CA GLU A 219 -10.87 10.38 -13.37
C GLU A 219 -9.47 10.80 -13.81
N GLN A 220 -8.65 11.34 -12.90
CA GLN A 220 -7.26 11.69 -13.22
C GLN A 220 -6.43 10.47 -13.63
N LEU A 221 -6.58 9.35 -12.92
CA LEU A 221 -5.87 8.11 -13.25
C LEU A 221 -6.29 7.56 -14.62
N LYS A 222 -7.59 7.62 -14.97
CA LYS A 222 -8.12 7.12 -16.26
C LYS A 222 -7.54 7.85 -17.48
N ASP A 223 -7.15 9.12 -17.32
CA ASP A 223 -6.58 9.93 -18.40
C ASP A 223 -5.09 9.66 -18.65
N MET A 224 -4.44 8.85 -17.81
CA MET A 224 -3.01 8.58 -17.92
C MET A 224 -2.69 7.48 -18.95
N ASP A 225 -1.51 7.59 -19.57
CA ASP A 225 -0.96 6.60 -20.51
C ASP A 225 -0.24 5.47 -19.75
N ILE A 226 -0.99 4.42 -19.40
CA ILE A 226 -0.55 3.31 -18.56
C ILE A 226 -0.78 2.00 -19.30
N ALA A 227 0.20 1.10 -19.26
CA ALA A 227 0.12 -0.24 -19.82
C ALA A 227 -0.23 -1.29 -18.77
N THR A 228 0.30 -1.16 -17.56
CA THR A 228 0.12 -2.12 -16.45
C THR A 228 -0.14 -1.35 -15.15
N VAL A 229 -1.08 -1.84 -14.35
CA VAL A 229 -1.40 -1.28 -13.03
C VAL A 229 -1.18 -2.35 -11.96
N ILE A 230 -0.44 -1.99 -10.92
CA ILE A 230 -0.31 -2.74 -9.68
C ILE A 230 -1.16 -1.99 -8.64
N PRO A 231 -2.34 -2.52 -8.27
CA PRO A 231 -3.21 -1.91 -7.26
C PRO A 231 -2.62 -2.07 -5.85
N GLY A 232 -3.16 -1.37 -4.87
CA GLY A 232 -2.78 -1.61 -3.47
C GLY A 232 -3.20 -2.99 -2.98
N HIS A 233 -4.32 -3.50 -3.48
CA HIS A 233 -4.84 -4.83 -3.17
C HIS A 233 -5.43 -5.52 -4.40
N GLY A 234 -5.14 -6.81 -4.54
CA GLY A 234 -5.65 -7.68 -5.59
C GLY A 234 -4.71 -7.82 -6.79
N PRO A 235 -5.13 -8.52 -7.85
CA PRO A 235 -4.27 -8.89 -8.95
C PRO A 235 -3.79 -7.70 -9.78
N VAL A 236 -2.60 -7.86 -10.38
CA VAL A 236 -2.08 -6.93 -11.39
C VAL A 236 -2.99 -6.91 -12.61
N LEU A 237 -3.19 -5.73 -13.17
CA LEU A 237 -4.03 -5.48 -14.32
C LEU A 237 -3.21 -4.96 -15.51
N HIS A 238 -3.47 -5.48 -16.69
CA HIS A 238 -2.89 -5.01 -17.95
C HIS A 238 -3.90 -4.19 -18.74
N GLN A 239 -4.72 -4.82 -19.59
CA GLN A 239 -5.66 -4.12 -20.45
C GLN A 239 -6.94 -3.67 -19.73
N ASP A 240 -7.31 -4.35 -18.64
CA ASP A 240 -8.61 -4.19 -17.97
C ASP A 240 -8.59 -3.20 -16.80
N TRP A 241 -7.46 -2.52 -16.55
CA TRP A 241 -7.34 -1.65 -15.40
C TRP A 241 -8.36 -0.49 -15.37
N LYS A 242 -8.74 0.04 -16.56
CA LYS A 242 -9.80 1.07 -16.64
C LYS A 242 -11.16 0.54 -16.26
N ALA A 243 -11.45 -0.73 -16.55
CA ALA A 243 -12.69 -1.38 -16.15
C ALA A 243 -12.73 -1.60 -14.62
N ALA A 244 -11.59 -1.92 -13.99
CA ALA A 244 -11.49 -2.03 -12.54
C ALA A 244 -11.72 -0.67 -11.85
N LEU A 245 -11.08 0.40 -12.32
CA LEU A 245 -11.38 1.77 -11.85
C LEU A 245 -12.85 2.15 -12.02
N GLU A 246 -13.47 1.79 -13.13
CA GLU A 246 -14.88 2.07 -13.36
C GLU A 246 -15.79 1.28 -12.42
N LYS A 247 -15.43 0.03 -12.08
CA LYS A 247 -16.16 -0.77 -11.09
C LYS A 247 -16.09 -0.11 -9.72
N GLU A 248 -14.92 0.30 -9.28
CA GLU A 248 -14.70 1.01 -8.00
C GLU A 248 -15.44 2.36 -7.98
N LYS A 249 -15.34 3.15 -9.06
CA LYS A 249 -16.09 4.39 -9.25
C LYS A 249 -17.60 4.20 -9.09
N ASN A 250 -18.17 3.18 -9.72
CA ASN A 250 -19.61 2.89 -9.66
C ASN A 250 -20.05 2.55 -8.23
N TYR A 251 -19.22 1.82 -7.46
CA TYR A 251 -19.44 1.59 -6.04
C TYR A 251 -19.52 2.90 -5.26
N PHE A 252 -18.57 3.81 -5.44
CA PHE A 252 -18.57 5.11 -4.75
C PHE A 252 -19.71 6.03 -5.19
N ILE A 253 -20.06 6.05 -6.47
CA ILE A 253 -21.21 6.82 -6.98
C ILE A 253 -22.49 6.34 -6.31
N LEU A 254 -22.70 5.01 -6.23
CA LEU A 254 -23.87 4.42 -5.59
C LEU A 254 -23.97 4.82 -4.11
N ILE A 255 -22.89 4.65 -3.35
CA ILE A 255 -22.85 5.03 -1.93
C ILE A 255 -23.14 6.51 -1.77
N ARG A 256 -22.42 7.37 -2.51
CA ARG A 256 -22.60 8.82 -2.44
C ARG A 256 -24.03 9.25 -2.71
N GLN A 257 -24.65 8.69 -3.75
CA GLN A 257 -26.02 9.01 -4.09
C GLN A 257 -26.97 8.60 -2.98
N GLN A 258 -26.91 7.34 -2.51
CA GLN A 258 -27.86 6.82 -1.52
C GLN A 258 -27.64 7.47 -0.15
N VAL A 259 -26.42 7.80 0.23
CA VAL A 259 -26.13 8.56 1.47
C VAL A 259 -26.77 9.96 1.40
N ARG A 260 -26.62 10.67 0.27
CA ARG A 260 -27.28 11.98 0.08
C ARG A 260 -28.80 11.90 0.14
N GLU A 261 -29.41 10.84 -0.41
CA GLU A 261 -30.85 10.61 -0.31
C GLU A 261 -31.27 10.50 1.17
N ILE A 262 -30.56 9.70 1.99
CA ILE A 262 -30.84 9.57 3.43
C ILE A 262 -30.67 10.90 4.17
N ILE A 263 -29.61 11.66 3.89
CA ILE A 263 -29.36 12.97 4.50
C ILE A 263 -30.49 13.96 4.15
N ASN A 264 -30.90 14.02 2.87
CA ASN A 264 -31.98 14.89 2.40
C ASN A 264 -33.32 14.57 3.08
N ASP A 265 -33.56 13.29 3.37
CA ASP A 265 -34.74 12.82 4.09
C ASP A 265 -34.61 12.96 5.62
N MET A 266 -33.58 13.65 6.11
CA MET A 266 -33.25 13.82 7.53
C MET A 266 -33.04 12.50 8.26
N GLY A 267 -32.54 11.48 7.55
CA GLY A 267 -32.19 10.18 8.10
C GLY A 267 -30.88 10.22 8.88
N THR A 268 -30.60 9.13 9.57
CA THR A 268 -29.46 9.00 10.45
C THR A 268 -28.33 8.16 9.84
N ILE A 269 -27.11 8.30 10.36
CA ILE A 269 -25.97 7.47 9.97
C ILE A 269 -26.24 5.96 10.17
N ASN A 270 -27.00 5.57 11.20
CA ASN A 270 -27.41 4.18 11.41
C ASN A 270 -28.31 3.68 10.28
N GLN A 271 -29.27 4.50 9.84
CA GLN A 271 -30.10 4.17 8.68
C GLN A 271 -29.25 4.04 7.40
N ALA A 272 -28.26 4.89 7.23
CA ALA A 272 -27.34 4.80 6.10
C ALA A 272 -26.55 3.49 6.13
N THR A 273 -25.92 3.14 7.25
CA THR A 273 -25.13 1.91 7.39
C THR A 273 -25.92 0.61 7.25
N GLU A 274 -27.24 0.66 7.42
CA GLU A 274 -28.12 -0.50 7.27
C GLU A 274 -28.70 -0.64 5.86
N ASN A 275 -28.84 0.46 5.10
CA ASN A 275 -29.62 0.44 3.85
C ASN A 275 -28.81 0.82 2.60
N VAL A 276 -27.73 1.59 2.75
CA VAL A 276 -26.93 2.05 1.61
C VAL A 276 -26.10 0.91 1.05
N GLY A 277 -26.03 0.78 -0.26
CA GLY A 277 -25.10 -0.08 -0.98
C GLY A 277 -25.28 -1.59 -0.78
N VAL A 278 -26.36 -2.07 -0.18
CA VAL A 278 -26.63 -3.51 0.08
C VAL A 278 -26.55 -4.34 -1.20
N SER A 279 -26.88 -3.77 -2.36
CA SER A 279 -26.77 -4.44 -3.66
C SER A 279 -25.35 -4.78 -4.10
N GLU A 280 -24.35 -4.29 -3.38
CA GLU A 280 -22.91 -4.53 -3.66
C GLU A 280 -22.34 -5.75 -2.91
N GLU A 281 -23.08 -6.30 -1.92
CA GLU A 281 -22.64 -7.36 -0.99
C GLU A 281 -21.93 -8.53 -1.68
N ASN A 282 -22.48 -9.02 -2.79
CA ASN A 282 -21.92 -10.17 -3.51
C ASN A 282 -20.94 -9.82 -4.64
N LYS A 283 -20.52 -8.54 -4.73
CA LYS A 283 -19.64 -8.08 -5.79
C LYS A 283 -18.20 -7.87 -5.33
N TRP A 284 -17.99 -7.87 -4.01
CA TRP A 284 -16.72 -7.54 -3.38
C TRP A 284 -16.34 -8.52 -2.28
N LEU A 285 -15.06 -8.90 -2.23
CA LEU A 285 -14.50 -9.60 -1.09
C LEU A 285 -14.40 -8.63 0.10
N LEU A 286 -14.49 -9.13 1.31
CA LEU A 286 -14.43 -8.36 2.58
C LEU A 286 -15.51 -7.26 2.68
N PHE A 287 -16.66 -7.48 2.06
CA PHE A 287 -17.75 -6.49 2.07
C PHE A 287 -18.23 -6.21 3.50
N GLU A 288 -18.49 -7.24 4.30
CA GLU A 288 -18.99 -7.09 5.68
C GLU A 288 -18.03 -6.34 6.59
N GLU A 289 -16.72 -6.47 6.35
CA GLU A 289 -15.66 -5.88 7.17
C GLU A 289 -15.52 -4.38 6.93
N TYR A 290 -15.72 -3.91 5.70
CA TYR A 290 -15.40 -2.54 5.29
C TYR A 290 -16.59 -1.69 4.85
N HIS A 291 -17.66 -2.30 4.31
CA HIS A 291 -18.74 -1.54 3.69
C HIS A 291 -19.39 -0.52 4.64
N LYS A 292 -19.74 -0.94 5.87
CA LYS A 292 -20.36 -0.03 6.85
C LYS A 292 -19.45 1.11 7.28
N ARG A 293 -18.13 0.88 7.28
CA ARG A 293 -17.12 1.93 7.54
C ARG A 293 -17.10 2.94 6.40
N ASN A 294 -17.13 2.47 5.14
CA ASN A 294 -17.20 3.32 3.97
C ASN A 294 -18.45 4.20 3.97
N VAL A 295 -19.61 3.62 4.29
CA VAL A 295 -20.87 4.37 4.39
C VAL A 295 -20.80 5.41 5.52
N THR A 296 -20.19 5.06 6.66
CA THR A 296 -19.97 5.97 7.79
C THR A 296 -19.08 7.15 7.40
N SER A 297 -17.95 6.88 6.72
CA SER A 297 -17.03 7.93 6.24
C SER A 297 -17.71 8.83 5.22
N ALA A 298 -18.42 8.24 4.26
CA ALA A 298 -19.17 9.00 3.26
C ALA A 298 -20.27 9.87 3.90
N PHE A 299 -21.03 9.33 4.86
CA PHE A 299 -22.07 10.10 5.57
C PHE A 299 -21.47 11.30 6.31
N THR A 300 -20.36 11.08 7.03
CA THR A 300 -19.68 12.14 7.80
C THR A 300 -19.16 13.25 6.89
N GLU A 301 -18.68 12.93 5.68
CA GLU A 301 -18.26 13.95 4.70
C GLU A 301 -19.46 14.70 4.13
N LEU A 302 -20.50 13.96 3.68
CA LEU A 302 -21.60 14.51 2.89
C LEU A 302 -22.66 15.27 3.72
N GLU A 303 -22.75 15.04 5.03
CA GLU A 303 -23.68 15.77 5.90
C GLU A 303 -23.33 17.26 6.06
N TRP A 304 -22.15 17.68 5.63
CA TRP A 304 -21.67 19.06 5.70
C TRP A 304 -21.63 19.77 4.34
N GLU A 305 -22.17 19.16 3.27
CA GLU A 305 -22.33 19.79 1.94
C GLU A 305 -23.55 20.79 1.91
#